data_52fbeb59a268119c3137d5f84e8ceb40
#
_entry.id   52fbeb59a268119c3137d5f84e8ceb40
#
_cell.length_a   1.000
_cell.length_b   1.000
_cell.length_c   1.000
_cell.angle_alpha   90.00
_cell.angle_beta   90.00
_cell.angle_gamma   90.00
#
_symmetry.space_group_name_H-M   'P 1'
#
loop_
_entity.id
_entity.type
_entity.pdbx_description
1 polymer ?
#
loop_
_entity_poly.entity_id
_entity_poly.type
_entity_poly.pdbx_seq_one_letter_code
_entity_poly.pdbx_strand_id
1 'polypeptide(L)'
;MIDMLLKKLIKSLPKKKNIRVQGLSINSKKIKKGYIFFAIKGKNFDGEKYIDEAVKKGAIAIVCSKKCQYKHELIPIIKTNNPRYFLSKVCSKFFRFKPKNIIAVTGTNGKTSVADLFYQILSLNNKPVASIGTLGIKYKKNNLKTNLTSPDTINLHQALENIKKNKIENVIIEASSHGLHQRRIDHLNIKAGIFTNFSQDHLDYHKSMQSYLKAKLHLFKNILLKNKAVISDKSLKEFITLKKISKQKRLRLIEINKIEKKLKKNNKIKSLNKFQLKNLSMAILAAKICNVNEKNIFRILHKIKGVSGRLELVRVFPNNIKVFVDFAHTPDALLKTIIALKAQNKNKISIVFGCGGDRDKKKRPLMAKIVKEHCEKIYVTDDNPRNEKPGKIRQEILSNLKKDNSHNIENRANAIRTAIKNASPNEVILIAGKGHETEQ
;
A
#
# COMPACT_ATOMS: atom_id res chain seq x y z
N MET A 1 4.07 -27.29 14.64
CA MET A 1 2.71 -26.71 14.71
C MET A 1 2.63 -25.77 15.88
N ILE A 2 1.96 -24.59 15.74
CA ILE A 2 1.74 -23.66 16.86
C ILE A 2 0.60 -24.26 17.68
N ASP A 3 0.91 -24.77 18.86
CA ASP A 3 -0.08 -25.36 19.78
C ASP A 3 -0.39 -24.35 20.88
N MET A 4 -1.58 -23.76 20.84
CA MET A 4 -1.98 -22.74 21.79
C MET A 4 -3.38 -23.00 22.34
N LEU A 5 -3.53 -22.92 23.64
CA LEU A 5 -4.84 -23.08 24.27
C LEU A 5 -5.77 -21.91 23.97
N LEU A 6 -7.01 -22.20 23.63
CA LEU A 6 -8.04 -21.22 23.31
C LEU A 6 -8.22 -20.15 24.41
N LYS A 7 -8.15 -20.54 25.69
CA LYS A 7 -8.20 -19.65 26.86
C LYS A 7 -7.07 -18.61 26.90
N LYS A 8 -5.88 -18.94 26.37
CA LYS A 8 -4.76 -17.98 26.28
C LYS A 8 -4.99 -16.94 25.21
N LEU A 9 -5.69 -17.31 24.12
CA LEU A 9 -6.06 -16.40 23.04
C LEU A 9 -7.24 -15.51 23.43
N ILE A 10 -8.27 -16.11 24.08
CA ILE A 10 -9.56 -15.49 24.38
C ILE A 10 -9.85 -15.62 25.87
N LYS A 11 -9.52 -14.55 26.63
CA LYS A 11 -9.64 -14.55 28.09
C LYS A 11 -11.07 -14.63 28.63
N SER A 12 -12.10 -14.32 27.82
CA SER A 12 -13.51 -14.29 28.20
C SER A 12 -14.20 -15.66 28.22
N LEU A 13 -13.48 -16.73 27.96
CA LEU A 13 -14.05 -18.08 27.96
C LEU A 13 -13.97 -18.73 29.35
N PRO A 14 -14.97 -19.57 29.74
CA PRO A 14 -14.93 -20.32 30.98
C PRO A 14 -13.66 -21.17 31.10
N LYS A 15 -13.11 -21.28 32.34
CA LYS A 15 -11.82 -21.93 32.60
C LYS A 15 -11.75 -23.43 32.24
N LYS A 16 -12.89 -24.11 32.09
CA LYS A 16 -12.99 -25.58 31.98
C LYS A 16 -12.62 -26.21 30.63
N LYS A 17 -12.38 -25.45 29.53
CA LYS A 17 -12.09 -26.07 28.22
C LYS A 17 -10.64 -25.83 27.79
N ASN A 18 -9.80 -26.85 27.96
CA ASN A 18 -8.42 -26.90 27.44
C ASN A 18 -8.43 -27.26 25.92
N ILE A 19 -9.09 -26.45 25.10
CA ILE A 19 -9.18 -26.64 23.66
C ILE A 19 -7.90 -26.10 23.00
N ARG A 20 -7.23 -26.95 22.23
CA ARG A 20 -6.03 -26.56 21.44
C ARG A 20 -6.43 -25.95 20.12
N VAL A 21 -5.85 -24.80 19.79
CA VAL A 21 -6.10 -24.04 18.55
C VAL A 21 -4.97 -24.37 17.57
N GLN A 22 -5.34 -24.94 16.41
CA GLN A 22 -4.40 -25.30 15.36
C GLN A 22 -4.30 -24.22 14.27
N GLY A 23 -5.33 -23.37 14.12
CA GLY A 23 -5.32 -22.33 13.10
C GLY A 23 -6.47 -21.33 13.23
N LEU A 24 -6.38 -20.29 12.40
CA LEU A 24 -7.36 -19.20 12.32
C LEU A 24 -7.82 -19.07 10.86
N SER A 25 -9.12 -18.81 10.62
CA SER A 25 -9.61 -18.52 9.29
C SER A 25 -10.76 -17.51 9.29
N ILE A 26 -10.82 -16.69 8.24
CA ILE A 26 -11.97 -15.83 7.87
C ILE A 26 -12.76 -16.41 6.70
N ASN A 27 -12.35 -17.57 6.18
CA ASN A 27 -12.99 -18.25 5.05
C ASN A 27 -13.40 -19.66 5.49
N SER A 28 -14.71 -19.93 5.48
CA SER A 28 -15.30 -21.22 5.84
C SER A 28 -14.75 -22.40 5.03
N LYS A 29 -14.46 -22.17 3.73
CA LYS A 29 -13.90 -23.19 2.85
C LYS A 29 -12.47 -23.64 3.27
N LYS A 30 -11.74 -22.79 4.02
CA LYS A 30 -10.36 -23.05 4.51
C LYS A 30 -10.33 -23.57 5.95
N ILE A 31 -11.47 -23.77 6.58
CA ILE A 31 -11.53 -24.33 7.92
C ILE A 31 -11.07 -25.80 7.91
N LYS A 32 -10.29 -26.14 8.93
CA LYS A 32 -9.86 -27.50 9.28
C LYS A 32 -10.17 -27.74 10.76
N LYS A 33 -10.20 -29.02 11.17
CA LYS A 33 -10.37 -29.39 12.59
C LYS A 33 -9.39 -28.60 13.47
N GLY A 34 -9.85 -28.05 14.57
CA GLY A 34 -9.03 -27.25 15.48
C GLY A 34 -8.88 -25.76 15.13
N TYR A 35 -9.59 -25.25 14.11
CA TYR A 35 -9.53 -23.84 13.72
C TYR A 35 -10.57 -22.98 14.46
N ILE A 36 -10.23 -21.70 14.66
CA ILE A 36 -11.20 -20.66 15.02
C ILE A 36 -11.69 -19.99 13.73
N PHE A 37 -12.99 -19.95 13.54
CA PHE A 37 -13.61 -19.21 12.44
C PHE A 37 -14.01 -17.80 12.87
N PHE A 38 -13.58 -16.80 12.11
CA PHE A 38 -13.97 -15.41 12.29
C PHE A 38 -15.01 -15.03 11.24
N ALA A 39 -16.27 -15.03 11.63
CA ALA A 39 -17.42 -14.69 10.79
C ALA A 39 -17.50 -13.16 10.61
N ILE A 40 -16.77 -12.63 9.63
CA ILE A 40 -16.60 -11.20 9.40
C ILE A 40 -17.47 -10.75 8.23
N LYS A 41 -18.28 -9.71 8.45
CA LYS A 41 -19.04 -9.05 7.39
C LYS A 41 -18.10 -8.22 6.49
N GLY A 42 -18.07 -8.55 5.20
CA GLY A 42 -17.39 -7.82 4.13
C GLY A 42 -18.33 -6.85 3.40
N LYS A 43 -17.86 -6.27 2.28
CA LYS A 43 -18.70 -5.43 1.40
C LYS A 43 -19.70 -6.28 0.61
N ASN A 44 -19.24 -7.42 0.07
CA ASN A 44 -20.03 -8.29 -0.81
C ASN A 44 -20.40 -9.64 -0.17
N PHE A 45 -19.85 -9.97 1.01
CA PHE A 45 -20.06 -11.23 1.69
C PHE A 45 -20.34 -11.00 3.17
N ASP A 46 -21.27 -11.79 3.71
CA ASP A 46 -21.52 -11.85 5.14
C ASP A 46 -21.00 -13.18 5.68
N GLY A 47 -19.91 -13.12 6.46
CA GLY A 47 -19.28 -14.31 7.03
C GLY A 47 -20.18 -15.06 8.00
N GLU A 48 -21.19 -14.41 8.60
CA GLU A 48 -22.12 -15.05 9.54
C GLU A 48 -23.01 -16.09 8.86
N LYS A 49 -23.29 -15.95 7.55
CA LYS A 49 -24.05 -16.93 6.76
C LYS A 49 -23.31 -18.26 6.55
N TYR A 50 -22.02 -18.32 6.84
CA TYR A 50 -21.16 -19.50 6.62
C TYR A 50 -20.72 -20.16 7.92
N ILE A 51 -21.39 -19.85 9.06
CA ILE A 51 -21.03 -20.41 10.36
C ILE A 51 -21.27 -21.92 10.38
N ASP A 52 -22.42 -22.38 9.88
CA ASP A 52 -22.73 -23.82 9.82
C ASP A 52 -21.73 -24.63 9.00
N GLU A 53 -21.31 -24.07 7.84
CA GLU A 53 -20.27 -24.69 7.02
C GLU A 53 -18.95 -24.81 7.81
N ALA A 54 -18.57 -23.76 8.53
CA ALA A 54 -17.35 -23.75 9.34
C ALA A 54 -17.41 -24.76 10.49
N VAL A 55 -18.57 -24.89 11.14
CA VAL A 55 -18.82 -25.87 12.20
C VAL A 55 -18.70 -27.30 11.66
N LYS A 56 -19.40 -27.61 10.56
CA LYS A 56 -19.33 -28.92 9.89
C LYS A 56 -17.91 -29.32 9.51
N LYS A 57 -17.04 -28.34 9.17
CA LYS A 57 -15.62 -28.56 8.85
C LYS A 57 -14.69 -28.63 10.07
N GLY A 58 -15.24 -28.59 11.29
CA GLY A 58 -14.49 -28.78 12.52
C GLY A 58 -13.92 -27.52 13.15
N ALA A 59 -14.57 -26.35 12.96
CA ALA A 59 -14.28 -25.17 13.74
C ALA A 59 -14.54 -25.45 15.22
N ILE A 60 -13.60 -25.06 16.08
CA ILE A 60 -13.67 -25.27 17.54
C ILE A 60 -14.18 -24.05 18.31
N ALA A 61 -14.26 -22.92 17.66
CA ALA A 61 -14.84 -21.68 18.17
C ALA A 61 -15.22 -20.76 17.02
N ILE A 62 -16.27 -19.97 17.22
CA ILE A 62 -16.75 -18.97 16.27
C ILE A 62 -16.64 -17.59 16.89
N VAL A 63 -16.10 -16.62 16.13
CA VAL A 63 -16.10 -15.20 16.50
C VAL A 63 -17.00 -14.46 15.53
N CYS A 64 -18.03 -13.78 16.03
CA CYS A 64 -19.02 -13.07 15.23
C CYS A 64 -19.37 -11.69 15.82
N SER A 65 -20.26 -10.95 15.16
CA SER A 65 -20.73 -9.66 15.68
C SER A 65 -21.68 -9.86 16.88
N LYS A 66 -21.85 -8.81 17.71
CA LYS A 66 -22.83 -8.85 18.80
C LYS A 66 -24.25 -9.08 18.32
N LYS A 67 -24.58 -8.71 17.06
CA LYS A 67 -25.90 -8.85 16.47
C LYS A 67 -26.19 -10.25 15.92
N CYS A 68 -25.18 -11.12 15.85
CA CYS A 68 -25.31 -12.49 15.36
C CYS A 68 -26.24 -13.30 16.30
N GLN A 69 -27.26 -13.91 15.75
CA GLN A 69 -28.23 -14.71 16.50
C GLN A 69 -27.80 -16.17 16.62
N TYR A 70 -26.72 -16.58 15.95
CA TYR A 70 -26.28 -17.97 15.97
C TYR A 70 -25.94 -18.43 17.39
N LYS A 71 -26.39 -19.65 17.72
CA LYS A 71 -26.12 -20.37 18.98
C LYS A 71 -25.65 -21.77 18.66
N HIS A 72 -24.85 -22.34 19.52
CA HIS A 72 -24.40 -23.72 19.41
C HIS A 72 -24.08 -24.25 20.81
N GLU A 73 -24.51 -25.45 21.14
CA GLU A 73 -24.39 -26.02 22.49
C GLU A 73 -22.93 -26.38 22.85
N LEU A 74 -22.20 -26.96 21.91
CA LEU A 74 -20.89 -27.52 22.16
C LEU A 74 -19.74 -26.56 21.81
N ILE A 75 -19.90 -25.69 20.78
CA ILE A 75 -18.90 -24.83 20.27
C ILE A 75 -19.08 -23.42 20.83
N PRO A 76 -18.06 -22.81 21.47
CA PRO A 76 -18.17 -21.45 22.00
C PRO A 76 -18.34 -20.42 20.89
N ILE A 77 -19.38 -19.59 21.05
CA ILE A 77 -19.68 -18.46 20.17
C ILE A 77 -19.24 -17.17 20.87
N ILE A 78 -18.23 -16.51 20.35
CA ILE A 78 -17.64 -15.29 20.92
C ILE A 78 -18.21 -14.08 20.18
N LYS A 79 -19.12 -13.36 20.82
CA LYS A 79 -19.75 -12.15 20.28
C LYS A 79 -18.91 -10.90 20.63
N THR A 80 -18.62 -10.07 19.62
CA THR A 80 -17.82 -8.85 19.80
C THR A 80 -18.36 -7.66 19.01
N ASN A 81 -18.15 -6.43 19.48
CA ASN A 81 -18.52 -5.21 18.76
C ASN A 81 -17.74 -5.05 17.46
N ASN A 82 -16.49 -5.57 17.40
CA ASN A 82 -15.62 -5.41 16.24
C ASN A 82 -14.82 -6.69 15.98
N PRO A 83 -15.39 -7.64 15.18
CA PRO A 83 -14.71 -8.89 14.85
C PRO A 83 -13.34 -8.72 14.18
N ARG A 84 -13.13 -7.65 13.38
CA ARG A 84 -11.84 -7.37 12.74
C ARG A 84 -10.75 -6.97 13.75
N TYR A 85 -11.10 -6.09 14.69
CA TYR A 85 -10.21 -5.72 15.78
C TYR A 85 -9.86 -6.92 16.67
N PHE A 86 -10.89 -7.74 16.96
CA PHE A 86 -10.71 -8.96 17.75
C PHE A 86 -9.83 -9.99 17.02
N LEU A 87 -10.01 -10.17 15.70
CA LEU A 87 -9.14 -10.99 14.87
C LEU A 87 -7.67 -10.53 14.97
N SER A 88 -7.42 -9.24 14.81
CA SER A 88 -6.06 -8.70 14.91
C SER A 88 -5.43 -8.97 16.28
N LYS A 89 -6.22 -8.83 17.37
CA LYS A 89 -5.79 -9.15 18.72
C LYS A 89 -5.47 -10.64 18.90
N VAL A 90 -6.28 -11.52 18.36
CA VAL A 90 -6.04 -12.97 18.40
C VAL A 90 -4.82 -13.36 17.55
N CYS A 91 -4.70 -12.84 16.32
CA CYS A 91 -3.53 -13.06 15.47
C CYS A 91 -2.23 -12.61 16.13
N SER A 92 -2.27 -11.46 16.83
CA SER A 92 -1.07 -10.94 17.50
C SER A 92 -0.54 -11.87 18.58
N LYS A 93 -1.41 -12.67 19.20
CA LYS A 93 -1.05 -13.67 20.23
C LYS A 93 -0.75 -15.04 19.63
N PHE A 94 -1.50 -15.44 18.59
CA PHE A 94 -1.35 -16.75 17.95
C PHE A 94 -0.01 -16.85 17.22
N PHE A 95 0.34 -15.87 16.38
CA PHE A 95 1.63 -15.77 15.72
C PHE A 95 2.62 -15.04 16.63
N ARG A 96 3.39 -15.77 17.43
CA ARG A 96 4.21 -15.20 18.53
C ARG A 96 5.47 -14.50 18.03
N PHE A 97 6.11 -15.05 17.03
CA PHE A 97 7.42 -14.57 16.56
C PHE A 97 7.25 -13.45 15.54
N LYS A 98 7.74 -12.26 15.86
CA LYS A 98 7.67 -11.08 14.97
C LYS A 98 9.01 -10.36 14.91
N PRO A 99 9.32 -9.73 13.78
CA PRO A 99 10.49 -8.85 13.67
C PRO A 99 10.47 -7.72 14.71
N LYS A 100 11.65 -7.34 15.19
CA LYS A 100 11.82 -6.29 16.23
C LYS A 100 11.50 -4.89 15.67
N ASN A 101 11.88 -4.61 14.44
CA ASN A 101 11.79 -3.31 13.80
C ASN A 101 10.73 -3.35 12.68
N ILE A 102 9.48 -3.08 13.02
CA ILE A 102 8.38 -2.96 12.04
C ILE A 102 8.13 -1.49 11.79
N ILE A 103 8.26 -1.07 10.53
CA ILE A 103 7.93 0.27 10.05
C ILE A 103 6.63 0.18 9.23
N ALA A 104 5.71 1.12 9.42
CA ALA A 104 4.49 1.20 8.62
C ALA A 104 4.45 2.50 7.82
N VAL A 105 4.22 2.41 6.51
CA VAL A 105 4.11 3.58 5.64
C VAL A 105 2.69 3.73 5.09
N THR A 106 2.08 4.89 5.33
CA THR A 106 0.76 5.25 4.79
C THR A 106 0.81 6.60 4.06
N GLY A 107 -0.21 6.88 3.28
CA GLY A 107 -0.40 8.07 2.46
C GLY A 107 -1.18 7.74 1.21
N THR A 108 -1.48 8.71 0.37
CA THR A 108 -2.13 8.45 -0.93
C THR A 108 -1.10 7.87 -1.90
N ASN A 109 -0.03 8.59 -2.18
CA ASN A 109 1.04 8.24 -3.11
C ASN A 109 2.37 7.99 -2.38
N GLY A 110 3.34 7.30 -3.00
CA GLY A 110 4.70 7.14 -2.51
C GLY A 110 4.94 6.01 -1.50
N LYS A 111 3.90 5.30 -1.04
CA LYS A 111 4.05 4.16 -0.09
C LYS A 111 5.04 3.11 -0.60
N THR A 112 4.80 2.61 -1.80
CA THR A 112 5.65 1.59 -2.46
C THR A 112 7.07 2.08 -2.67
N SER A 113 7.23 3.35 -3.10
CA SER A 113 8.55 3.94 -3.30
C SER A 113 9.33 4.02 -1.99
N VAL A 114 8.70 4.47 -0.90
CA VAL A 114 9.35 4.51 0.43
C VAL A 114 9.69 3.10 0.91
N ALA A 115 8.79 2.14 0.70
CA ALA A 115 9.01 0.76 1.13
C ALA A 115 10.17 0.09 0.36
N ASP A 116 10.22 0.25 -0.95
CA ASP A 116 11.29 -0.32 -1.76
C ASP A 116 12.64 0.38 -1.52
N LEU A 117 12.66 1.72 -1.42
CA LEU A 117 13.86 2.47 -1.07
C LEU A 117 14.41 2.07 0.32
N PHE A 118 13.55 1.89 1.32
CA PHE A 118 13.96 1.36 2.61
C PHE A 118 14.57 -0.02 2.49
N TYR A 119 13.95 -0.92 1.73
CA TYR A 119 14.45 -2.25 1.47
C TYR A 119 15.84 -2.20 0.82
N GLN A 120 16.03 -1.38 -0.22
CA GLN A 120 17.31 -1.21 -0.90
C GLN A 120 18.38 -0.66 0.04
N ILE A 121 18.07 0.38 0.83
CA ILE A 121 19.02 1.00 1.77
C ILE A 121 19.53 -0.04 2.78
N LEU A 122 18.65 -0.83 3.38
CA LEU A 122 19.08 -1.83 4.35
C LEU A 122 19.85 -2.98 3.69
N SER A 123 19.38 -3.48 2.54
CA SER A 123 20.05 -4.54 1.79
C SER A 123 21.48 -4.15 1.36
N LEU A 124 21.65 -2.93 0.82
CA LEU A 124 22.97 -2.42 0.41
C LEU A 124 23.89 -2.14 1.61
N ASN A 125 23.35 -2.04 2.83
CA ASN A 125 24.10 -1.97 4.08
C ASN A 125 24.24 -3.33 4.77
N ASN A 126 24.00 -4.43 4.08
CA ASN A 126 24.08 -5.80 4.60
C ASN A 126 23.20 -6.05 5.84
N LYS A 127 22.08 -5.36 5.97
CA LYS A 127 21.09 -5.57 7.04
C LYS A 127 19.94 -6.43 6.52
N PRO A 128 19.67 -7.59 7.16
CA PRO A 128 18.52 -8.41 6.79
C PRO A 128 17.22 -7.61 6.87
N VAL A 129 16.47 -7.59 5.76
CA VAL A 129 15.28 -6.76 5.62
C VAL A 129 14.20 -7.46 4.80
N ALA A 130 12.94 -7.12 5.10
CA ALA A 130 11.79 -7.49 4.29
C ALA A 130 10.90 -6.28 3.99
N SER A 131 10.18 -6.33 2.88
CA SER A 131 9.09 -5.40 2.59
C SER A 131 7.80 -6.16 2.30
N ILE A 132 6.67 -5.63 2.78
CA ILE A 132 5.32 -6.17 2.56
C ILE A 132 4.47 -5.06 1.96
N GLY A 133 4.04 -5.22 0.73
CA GLY A 133 3.30 -4.16 0.05
C GLY A 133 2.82 -4.53 -1.33
N THR A 134 2.63 -3.53 -2.16
CA THR A 134 2.12 -3.64 -3.52
C THR A 134 3.01 -4.49 -4.41
N LEU A 135 4.33 -4.47 -4.20
CA LEU A 135 5.29 -5.31 -4.92
C LEU A 135 5.40 -6.74 -4.35
N GLY A 136 4.48 -7.13 -3.46
CA GLY A 136 4.49 -8.44 -2.81
C GLY A 136 5.20 -8.45 -1.46
N ILE A 137 5.56 -9.67 -1.00
CA ILE A 137 6.38 -9.90 0.20
C ILE A 137 7.78 -10.24 -0.27
N LYS A 138 8.71 -9.30 -0.07
CA LYS A 138 10.08 -9.37 -0.58
C LYS A 138 11.06 -9.54 0.58
N TYR A 139 11.85 -10.60 0.57
CA TYR A 139 12.96 -10.81 1.50
C TYR A 139 13.95 -11.81 0.93
N LYS A 140 15.24 -11.58 1.13
CA LYS A 140 16.32 -12.38 0.50
C LYS A 140 16.10 -12.48 -1.02
N LYS A 141 16.08 -13.68 -1.60
CA LYS A 141 15.75 -13.95 -3.01
C LYS A 141 14.26 -14.24 -3.23
N ASN A 142 13.44 -14.27 -2.17
CA ASN A 142 12.01 -14.56 -2.27
C ASN A 142 11.22 -13.30 -2.62
N ASN A 143 10.30 -13.43 -3.57
CA ASN A 143 9.29 -12.41 -3.88
C ASN A 143 7.94 -13.10 -4.05
N LEU A 144 7.13 -13.09 -2.99
CA LEU A 144 5.82 -13.73 -2.98
C LEU A 144 4.76 -12.71 -3.39
N LYS A 145 4.09 -12.95 -4.50
CA LYS A 145 2.97 -12.09 -4.96
C LYS A 145 1.87 -12.03 -3.90
N THR A 146 1.28 -10.87 -3.72
CA THR A 146 0.12 -10.64 -2.86
C THR A 146 -0.99 -9.95 -3.66
N ASN A 147 -2.24 -10.36 -3.44
CA ASN A 147 -3.40 -9.74 -4.12
C ASN A 147 -3.82 -8.41 -3.50
N LEU A 148 -3.20 -8.00 -2.40
CA LEU A 148 -3.55 -6.80 -1.65
C LEU A 148 -2.28 -6.07 -1.20
N THR A 149 -2.25 -4.75 -1.36
CA THR A 149 -1.16 -3.90 -0.84
C THR A 149 -0.87 -4.13 0.65
N SER A 150 -1.92 -4.26 1.46
CA SER A 150 -1.81 -4.75 2.84
C SER A 150 -2.52 -6.10 2.89
N PRO A 151 -1.83 -7.22 3.07
CA PRO A 151 -2.45 -8.54 3.22
C PRO A 151 -3.54 -8.57 4.29
N ASP A 152 -4.45 -9.54 4.24
CA ASP A 152 -5.37 -9.73 5.35
C ASP A 152 -4.62 -10.04 6.66
N THR A 153 -5.31 -9.90 7.78
CA THR A 153 -4.69 -9.97 9.10
C THR A 153 -3.96 -11.28 9.36
N ILE A 154 -4.55 -12.42 8.97
CA ILE A 154 -3.94 -13.75 9.20
C ILE A 154 -2.69 -13.90 8.36
N ASN A 155 -2.78 -13.64 7.05
CA ASN A 155 -1.67 -13.75 6.13
C ASN A 155 -0.53 -12.78 6.48
N LEU A 156 -0.85 -11.56 6.94
CA LEU A 156 0.15 -10.59 7.39
C LEU A 156 0.94 -11.10 8.60
N HIS A 157 0.24 -11.59 9.64
CA HIS A 157 0.91 -12.11 10.83
C HIS A 157 1.72 -13.38 10.56
N GLN A 158 1.21 -14.26 9.70
CA GLN A 158 1.94 -15.45 9.24
C GLN A 158 3.20 -15.08 8.46
N ALA A 159 3.10 -14.08 7.57
CA ALA A 159 4.26 -13.58 6.82
C ALA A 159 5.32 -13.00 7.78
N LEU A 160 4.91 -12.20 8.78
CA LEU A 160 5.83 -11.65 9.78
C LEU A 160 6.52 -12.74 10.59
N GLU A 161 5.80 -13.80 10.97
CA GLU A 161 6.39 -14.94 11.67
C GLU A 161 7.41 -15.67 10.80
N ASN A 162 7.09 -15.92 9.52
CA ASN A 162 8.01 -16.55 8.57
C ASN A 162 9.27 -15.68 8.32
N ILE A 163 9.10 -14.36 8.18
CA ILE A 163 10.21 -13.42 8.08
C ILE A 163 11.10 -13.48 9.31
N LYS A 164 10.52 -13.53 10.52
CA LYS A 164 11.28 -13.68 11.78
C LYS A 164 12.02 -15.00 11.86
N LYS A 165 11.40 -16.13 11.47
CA LYS A 165 12.04 -17.44 11.39
C LYS A 165 13.26 -17.45 10.45
N ASN A 166 13.22 -16.60 9.41
CA ASN A 166 14.36 -16.36 8.51
C ASN A 166 15.43 -15.40 9.08
N LYS A 167 15.39 -15.10 10.39
CA LYS A 167 16.33 -14.21 11.11
C LYS A 167 16.33 -12.77 10.60
N ILE A 168 15.18 -12.28 10.06
CA ILE A 168 15.01 -10.92 9.58
C ILE A 168 14.30 -10.11 10.66
N GLU A 169 14.95 -9.02 11.10
CA GLU A 169 14.46 -8.15 12.16
C GLU A 169 13.91 -6.81 11.67
N ASN A 170 14.17 -6.44 10.43
CA ASN A 170 13.76 -5.17 9.85
C ASN A 170 12.69 -5.39 8.79
N VAL A 171 11.51 -4.82 8.98
CA VAL A 171 10.39 -4.96 8.04
C VAL A 171 9.73 -3.63 7.82
N ILE A 172 9.42 -3.30 6.56
CA ILE A 172 8.53 -2.21 6.22
C ILE A 172 7.22 -2.76 5.65
N ILE A 173 6.08 -2.18 6.07
CA ILE A 173 4.74 -2.59 5.64
C ILE A 173 4.04 -1.40 5.00
N GLU A 174 3.52 -1.57 3.79
CA GLU A 174 2.60 -0.61 3.21
C GLU A 174 1.23 -0.71 3.91
N ALA A 175 0.90 0.31 4.71
CA ALA A 175 -0.37 0.44 5.42
C ALA A 175 -1.39 1.20 4.54
N SER A 176 -2.10 0.48 3.68
CA SER A 176 -3.17 1.06 2.86
C SER A 176 -4.32 1.58 3.74
N SER A 177 -5.08 2.56 3.24
CA SER A 177 -6.25 3.08 3.97
C SER A 177 -7.31 1.99 4.23
N HIS A 178 -7.48 1.08 3.28
CA HIS A 178 -8.34 -0.11 3.46
C HIS A 178 -7.82 -1.03 4.57
N GLY A 179 -6.51 -1.32 4.57
CA GLY A 179 -5.88 -2.14 5.61
C GLY A 179 -6.01 -1.54 7.00
N LEU A 180 -5.80 -0.23 7.12
CA LEU A 180 -5.99 0.52 8.36
C LEU A 180 -7.46 0.56 8.83
N HIS A 181 -8.39 0.86 7.91
CA HIS A 181 -9.83 0.87 8.21
C HIS A 181 -10.34 -0.53 8.62
N GLN A 182 -9.82 -1.57 7.97
CA GLN A 182 -10.16 -2.95 8.26
C GLN A 182 -9.34 -3.58 9.41
N ARG A 183 -8.57 -2.77 10.16
CA ARG A 183 -7.80 -3.22 11.33
C ARG A 183 -6.75 -4.28 11.06
N ARG A 184 -6.24 -4.40 9.83
CA ARG A 184 -5.34 -5.49 9.42
C ARG A 184 -3.99 -5.46 10.11
N ILE A 185 -3.50 -4.27 10.51
CA ILE A 185 -2.20 -4.07 11.15
C ILE A 185 -2.31 -3.67 12.62
N ASP A 186 -3.52 -3.66 13.18
CA ASP A 186 -3.72 -3.40 14.61
C ASP A 186 -2.96 -4.45 15.45
N HIS A 187 -2.58 -4.11 16.67
CA HIS A 187 -1.82 -4.97 17.58
C HIS A 187 -0.42 -5.41 17.09
N LEU A 188 0.12 -4.80 16.02
CA LEU A 188 1.54 -4.91 15.71
C LEU A 188 2.33 -3.88 16.52
N ASN A 189 3.50 -4.29 17.03
CA ASN A 189 4.42 -3.36 17.71
C ASN A 189 5.22 -2.57 16.66
N ILE A 190 4.61 -1.52 16.12
CA ILE A 190 5.21 -0.68 15.07
C ILE A 190 6.19 0.30 15.71
N LYS A 191 7.44 0.32 15.24
CA LYS A 191 8.53 1.17 15.72
C LYS A 191 8.44 2.59 15.19
N ALA A 192 7.99 2.75 13.93
CA ALA A 192 7.73 4.05 13.32
C ALA A 192 6.60 4.00 12.29
N GLY A 193 5.82 5.08 12.23
CA GLY A 193 4.83 5.34 11.20
C GLY A 193 5.29 6.45 10.26
N ILE A 194 5.14 6.26 8.96
CA ILE A 194 5.46 7.25 7.92
C ILE A 194 4.17 7.73 7.29
N PHE A 195 3.99 9.05 7.19
CA PHE A 195 2.90 9.67 6.43
C PHE A 195 3.48 10.40 5.23
N THR A 196 3.22 9.88 4.02
CA THR A 196 3.85 10.39 2.80
C THR A 196 3.17 11.64 2.25
N ASN A 197 1.87 11.58 2.03
CA ASN A 197 1.02 12.68 1.53
C ASN A 197 -0.46 12.30 1.60
N PHE A 198 -1.31 13.29 1.25
CA PHE A 198 -2.75 13.09 1.18
C PHE A 198 -3.33 13.86 -0.01
N SER A 199 -4.07 13.16 -0.85
CA SER A 199 -4.81 13.70 -2.00
C SER A 199 -6.01 12.81 -2.30
N GLN A 200 -6.90 13.21 -3.21
CA GLN A 200 -8.12 12.48 -3.53
C GLN A 200 -7.82 11.10 -4.12
N ASP A 201 -8.38 10.07 -3.46
CA ASP A 201 -8.44 8.69 -3.95
C ASP A 201 -9.43 7.89 -3.09
N HIS A 202 -9.85 6.71 -3.55
CA HIS A 202 -10.65 5.74 -2.80
C HIS A 202 -11.96 6.28 -2.20
N LEU A 203 -12.59 7.29 -2.82
CA LEU A 203 -13.88 7.82 -2.37
C LEU A 203 -15.04 6.84 -2.64
N ASP A 204 -14.87 5.90 -3.54
CA ASP A 204 -15.76 4.74 -3.75
C ASP A 204 -15.91 3.90 -2.47
N TYR A 205 -14.86 3.83 -1.66
CA TYR A 205 -14.82 3.07 -0.40
C TYR A 205 -15.05 3.96 0.83
N HIS A 206 -14.32 5.06 0.96
CA HIS A 206 -14.33 5.90 2.15
C HIS A 206 -15.45 6.95 2.18
N LYS A 207 -16.14 7.18 1.04
CA LYS A 207 -17.26 8.11 0.84
C LYS A 207 -16.89 9.59 0.97
N SER A 208 -15.93 9.97 1.81
CA SER A 208 -15.47 11.34 1.98
C SER A 208 -13.97 11.44 2.23
N MET A 209 -13.38 12.60 1.91
CA MET A 209 -11.98 12.89 2.21
C MET A 209 -11.68 12.84 3.71
N GLN A 210 -12.62 13.27 4.54
CA GLN A 210 -12.48 13.20 6.01
C GLN A 210 -12.38 11.76 6.51
N SER A 211 -13.27 10.87 6.04
CA SER A 211 -13.25 9.44 6.39
C SER A 211 -11.98 8.77 5.88
N TYR A 212 -11.51 9.15 4.69
CA TYR A 212 -10.27 8.67 4.11
C TYR A 212 -9.05 9.09 4.92
N LEU A 213 -8.98 10.36 5.33
CA LEU A 213 -7.92 10.85 6.22
C LEU A 213 -7.97 10.17 7.60
N LYS A 214 -9.17 10.05 8.19
CA LYS A 214 -9.38 9.37 9.49
C LYS A 214 -8.86 7.93 9.45
N ALA A 215 -9.08 7.21 8.35
CA ALA A 215 -8.56 5.85 8.17
C ALA A 215 -7.02 5.82 8.19
N LYS A 216 -6.33 6.76 7.52
CA LYS A 216 -4.86 6.85 7.54
C LYS A 216 -4.32 7.28 8.90
N LEU A 217 -4.97 8.24 9.55
CA LEU A 217 -4.57 8.73 10.87
C LEU A 217 -4.75 7.68 11.97
N HIS A 218 -5.51 6.60 11.71
CA HIS A 218 -5.63 5.47 12.62
C HIS A 218 -4.27 4.88 13.04
N LEU A 219 -3.32 4.82 12.11
CA LEU A 219 -1.94 4.38 12.40
C LEU A 219 -1.33 5.17 13.57
N PHE A 220 -1.45 6.48 13.54
CA PHE A 220 -0.80 7.39 14.50
C PHE A 220 -1.62 7.56 15.78
N LYS A 221 -2.94 7.57 15.68
CA LYS A 221 -3.85 7.75 16.84
C LYS A 221 -3.99 6.50 17.71
N ASN A 222 -4.00 5.30 17.07
CA ASN A 222 -4.48 4.10 17.73
C ASN A 222 -3.45 2.95 17.75
N ILE A 223 -2.54 2.88 16.76
CA ILE A 223 -1.62 1.75 16.65
C ILE A 223 -0.24 2.09 17.24
N LEU A 224 0.31 3.27 16.92
CA LEU A 224 1.60 3.67 17.50
C LEU A 224 1.50 3.85 19.01
N LEU A 225 2.41 3.19 19.73
CA LEU A 225 2.57 3.31 21.15
C LEU A 225 3.41 4.55 21.52
N LYS A 226 3.34 4.99 22.78
CA LYS A 226 4.18 6.07 23.33
C LYS A 226 5.66 5.92 22.93
N ASN A 227 6.33 7.03 22.68
CA ASN A 227 7.76 7.12 22.29
C ASN A 227 8.11 6.56 20.91
N LYS A 228 7.13 6.08 20.14
CA LYS A 228 7.37 5.64 18.74
C LYS A 228 7.50 6.84 17.81
N ALA A 229 8.19 6.64 16.68
CA ALA A 229 8.47 7.72 15.74
C ALA A 229 7.34 7.93 14.73
N VAL A 230 7.11 9.18 14.36
CA VAL A 230 6.28 9.62 13.24
C VAL A 230 7.17 10.37 12.28
N ILE A 231 7.26 9.93 11.02
CA ILE A 231 8.04 10.59 9.98
C ILE A 231 7.08 11.25 9.00
N SER A 232 7.25 12.54 8.73
CA SER A 232 6.43 13.27 7.77
C SER A 232 7.13 14.51 7.23
N ASP A 233 6.53 15.09 6.18
CA ASP A 233 6.93 16.33 5.55
C ASP A 233 6.17 17.51 6.18
N LYS A 234 6.90 18.52 6.67
CA LYS A 234 6.35 19.74 7.25
C LYS A 234 5.51 20.56 6.25
N SER A 235 5.74 20.42 4.96
CA SER A 235 5.00 21.16 3.92
C SER A 235 3.58 20.61 3.68
N LEU A 236 3.18 19.51 4.29
CA LEU A 236 1.84 18.94 4.15
C LEU A 236 0.82 19.68 5.02
N LYS A 237 -0.39 19.90 4.50
CA LYS A 237 -1.51 20.44 5.30
C LYS A 237 -1.82 19.59 6.53
N GLU A 238 -1.72 18.28 6.40
CA GLU A 238 -1.98 17.28 7.44
C GLU A 238 -0.91 17.28 8.55
N PHE A 239 0.24 17.95 8.33
CA PHE A 239 1.34 17.98 9.29
C PHE A 239 0.92 18.57 10.65
N ILE A 240 0.08 19.60 10.65
CA ILE A 240 -0.47 20.23 11.87
C ILE A 240 -1.26 19.16 12.67
N THR A 241 -2.09 18.38 11.99
CA THR A 241 -2.86 17.29 12.61
C THR A 241 -1.93 16.21 13.18
N LEU A 242 -0.90 15.81 12.43
CA LEU A 242 0.10 14.84 12.91
C LEU A 242 0.87 15.35 14.12
N LYS A 243 1.23 16.65 14.15
CA LYS A 243 1.89 17.30 15.29
C LYS A 243 1.00 17.26 16.53
N LYS A 244 -0.30 17.60 16.39
CA LYS A 244 -1.29 17.52 17.49
C LYS A 244 -1.41 16.09 18.04
N ILE A 245 -1.56 15.09 17.14
CA ILE A 245 -1.63 13.69 17.53
C ILE A 245 -0.34 13.25 18.24
N SER A 246 0.82 13.63 17.69
CA SER A 246 2.12 13.27 18.27
C SER A 246 2.28 13.83 19.67
N LYS A 247 1.86 15.07 19.94
CA LYS A 247 1.86 15.67 21.28
C LYS A 247 0.94 14.89 22.23
N GLN A 248 -0.31 14.64 21.83
CA GLN A 248 -1.31 13.93 22.64
C GLN A 248 -0.90 12.49 22.99
N LYS A 249 -0.27 11.79 22.04
CA LYS A 249 0.14 10.40 22.19
C LYS A 249 1.59 10.22 22.65
N ARG A 250 2.30 11.32 22.93
CA ARG A 250 3.72 11.34 23.29
C ARG A 250 4.57 10.59 22.27
N LEU A 251 4.34 10.84 20.96
CA LEU A 251 5.10 10.28 19.85
C LEU A 251 6.24 11.24 19.48
N ARG A 252 7.32 10.70 18.94
CA ARG A 252 8.45 11.49 18.46
C ARG A 252 8.25 11.86 17.00
N LEU A 253 7.83 13.09 16.69
CA LEU A 253 7.68 13.60 15.34
C LEU A 253 9.03 13.96 14.72
N ILE A 254 9.33 13.43 13.54
CA ILE A 254 10.58 13.62 12.81
C ILE A 254 10.24 14.20 11.43
N GLU A 255 10.79 15.39 11.16
CA GLU A 255 10.63 16.08 9.88
C GLU A 255 11.69 15.63 8.87
N ILE A 256 11.31 15.50 7.60
CA ILE A 256 12.23 15.07 6.54
C ILE A 256 13.21 16.15 6.10
N ASN A 257 12.94 17.42 6.40
CA ASN A 257 13.61 18.60 5.82
C ASN A 257 15.14 18.59 5.96
N LYS A 258 15.67 18.13 7.11
CA LYS A 258 17.14 18.06 7.32
C LYS A 258 17.81 17.09 6.34
N ILE A 259 17.20 15.92 6.13
CA ILE A 259 17.72 14.92 5.18
C ILE A 259 17.51 15.39 3.75
N GLU A 260 16.35 15.95 3.41
CA GLU A 260 16.07 16.50 2.08
C GLU A 260 17.10 17.58 1.67
N LYS A 261 17.45 18.50 2.58
CA LYS A 261 18.50 19.50 2.34
C LYS A 261 19.87 18.87 2.06
N LYS A 262 20.26 17.83 2.81
CA LYS A 262 21.50 17.09 2.58
C LYS A 262 21.51 16.37 1.24
N LEU A 263 20.36 15.76 0.86
CA LEU A 263 20.22 15.07 -0.42
C LEU A 263 20.34 16.03 -1.61
N LYS A 264 19.73 17.22 -1.53
CA LYS A 264 19.84 18.25 -2.60
C LYS A 264 21.28 18.71 -2.87
N LYS A 265 22.14 18.67 -1.85
CA LYS A 265 23.57 18.98 -1.99
C LYS A 265 24.40 17.81 -2.54
N ASN A 266 23.82 16.62 -2.67
CA ASN A 266 24.56 15.43 -3.11
C ASN A 266 24.50 15.28 -4.64
N ASN A 267 25.64 15.45 -5.29
CA ASN A 267 25.76 15.37 -6.75
C ASN A 267 25.37 14.00 -7.34
N LYS A 268 25.49 12.92 -6.56
CA LYS A 268 25.21 11.54 -7.01
C LYS A 268 23.73 11.25 -7.26
N ILE A 269 22.81 12.14 -6.83
CA ILE A 269 21.37 11.97 -6.94
C ILE A 269 20.67 13.23 -7.48
N LYS A 270 21.38 14.09 -8.19
CA LYS A 270 20.85 15.35 -8.78
C LYS A 270 19.67 15.12 -9.73
N SER A 271 19.56 13.93 -10.35
CA SER A 271 18.48 13.58 -11.27
C SER A 271 17.14 13.30 -10.59
N LEU A 272 17.12 13.15 -9.26
CA LEU A 272 15.87 12.88 -8.54
C LEU A 272 14.99 14.13 -8.46
N ASN A 273 13.72 13.97 -8.83
CA ASN A 273 12.74 15.05 -8.69
C ASN A 273 12.28 15.23 -7.22
N LYS A 274 11.53 16.31 -6.97
CA LYS A 274 11.10 16.71 -5.62
C LYS A 274 10.39 15.62 -4.83
N PHE A 275 9.47 14.86 -5.45
CA PHE A 275 8.75 13.81 -4.72
C PHE A 275 9.61 12.56 -4.49
N GLN A 276 10.53 12.23 -5.40
CA GLN A 276 11.50 11.15 -5.21
C GLN A 276 12.45 11.47 -4.05
N LEU A 277 12.95 12.71 -3.97
CA LEU A 277 13.79 13.17 -2.84
C LEU A 277 13.04 13.06 -1.51
N LYS A 278 11.76 13.43 -1.45
CA LYS A 278 10.94 13.28 -0.24
C LYS A 278 10.76 11.82 0.15
N ASN A 279 10.46 10.94 -0.80
CA ASN A 279 10.33 9.50 -0.54
C ASN A 279 11.66 8.90 -0.04
N LEU A 280 12.78 9.26 -0.66
CA LEU A 280 14.11 8.83 -0.23
C LEU A 280 14.45 9.36 1.18
N SER A 281 14.13 10.62 1.48
CA SER A 281 14.30 11.19 2.82
C SER A 281 13.55 10.42 3.90
N MET A 282 12.29 10.02 3.62
CA MET A 282 11.48 9.20 4.52
C MET A 282 12.10 7.81 4.73
N ALA A 283 12.57 7.17 3.66
CA ALA A 283 13.22 5.87 3.71
C ALA A 283 14.53 5.90 4.51
N ILE A 284 15.34 6.95 4.34
CA ILE A 284 16.58 7.18 5.09
C ILE A 284 16.29 7.33 6.59
N LEU A 285 15.30 8.14 6.97
CA LEU A 285 14.93 8.32 8.37
C LEU A 285 14.42 7.01 8.99
N ALA A 286 13.65 6.22 8.24
CA ALA A 286 13.21 4.90 8.68
C ALA A 286 14.39 3.93 8.88
N ALA A 287 15.38 3.94 7.97
CA ALA A 287 16.59 3.14 8.08
C ALA A 287 17.44 3.54 9.30
N LYS A 288 17.54 4.83 9.60
CA LYS A 288 18.20 5.33 10.82
C LYS A 288 17.51 4.83 12.09
N ILE A 289 16.17 4.76 12.11
CA ILE A 289 15.40 4.18 13.23
C ILE A 289 15.72 2.68 13.40
N CYS A 290 16.08 1.99 12.32
CA CYS A 290 16.57 0.61 12.34
C CYS A 290 18.09 0.48 12.58
N ASN A 291 18.73 1.53 13.15
CA ASN A 291 20.14 1.57 13.52
C ASN A 291 21.10 1.43 12.33
N VAL A 292 20.74 1.98 11.16
CA VAL A 292 21.68 2.14 10.04
C VAL A 292 22.34 3.51 10.16
N ASN A 293 23.68 3.54 10.14
CA ASN A 293 24.43 4.78 10.28
C ASN A 293 24.22 5.68 9.05
N GLU A 294 24.03 6.98 9.27
CA GLU A 294 23.77 7.95 8.21
C GLU A 294 24.92 8.02 7.18
N LYS A 295 26.19 8.01 7.64
CA LYS A 295 27.37 8.00 6.75
C LYS A 295 27.35 6.80 5.79
N ASN A 296 27.01 5.62 6.29
CA ASN A 296 26.92 4.40 5.48
C ASN A 296 25.76 4.49 4.46
N ILE A 297 24.61 5.06 4.85
CA ILE A 297 23.50 5.31 3.93
C ILE A 297 23.94 6.22 2.77
N PHE A 298 24.57 7.36 3.09
CA PHE A 298 25.01 8.31 2.08
C PHE A 298 26.10 7.74 1.14
N ARG A 299 26.94 6.82 1.64
CA ARG A 299 27.96 6.13 0.83
C ARG A 299 27.35 5.29 -0.29
N ILE A 300 26.18 4.66 -0.05
CA ILE A 300 25.55 3.72 -1.01
C ILE A 300 24.49 4.37 -1.91
N LEU A 301 24.21 5.68 -1.79
CA LEU A 301 23.12 6.33 -2.53
C LEU A 301 23.23 6.15 -4.05
N HIS A 302 24.44 6.13 -4.60
CA HIS A 302 24.70 5.91 -6.03
C HIS A 302 24.33 4.50 -6.52
N LYS A 303 24.14 3.55 -5.61
CA LYS A 303 23.73 2.16 -5.91
C LYS A 303 22.23 1.96 -5.85
N ILE A 304 21.48 2.96 -5.38
CA ILE A 304 20.02 2.88 -5.29
C ILE A 304 19.43 2.94 -6.71
N LYS A 305 18.63 1.95 -7.04
CA LYS A 305 17.93 1.84 -8.33
C LYS A 305 16.56 2.49 -8.27
N GLY A 306 16.02 2.85 -9.44
CA GLY A 306 14.63 3.26 -9.59
C GLY A 306 13.68 2.19 -9.07
N VAL A 307 12.52 2.62 -8.61
CA VAL A 307 11.49 1.72 -8.09
C VAL A 307 10.62 1.25 -9.26
N SER A 308 10.47 -0.05 -9.42
CA SER A 308 9.72 -0.62 -10.55
C SER A 308 8.31 -0.05 -10.66
N GLY A 309 7.94 0.39 -11.86
CA GLY A 309 6.66 1.02 -12.17
C GLY A 309 6.43 2.37 -11.49
N ARG A 310 7.49 3.08 -11.06
CA ARG A 310 7.40 4.40 -10.41
C ARG A 310 8.33 5.39 -11.11
N LEU A 311 7.83 6.07 -12.14
CA LEU A 311 8.60 6.94 -13.03
C LEU A 311 9.85 6.21 -13.54
N GLU A 312 9.67 4.98 -13.96
CA GLU A 312 10.72 4.07 -14.43
C GLU A 312 10.99 4.32 -15.91
N LEU A 313 12.23 4.67 -16.26
CA LEU A 313 12.69 4.71 -17.64
C LEU A 313 12.90 3.26 -18.11
N VAL A 314 12.01 2.77 -19.00
CA VAL A 314 12.06 1.38 -19.47
C VAL A 314 12.78 1.23 -20.80
N ARG A 315 12.80 2.29 -21.64
CA ARG A 315 13.48 2.24 -22.93
C ARG A 315 13.85 3.63 -23.45
N VAL A 316 14.98 3.69 -24.15
CA VAL A 316 15.40 4.82 -24.97
C VAL A 316 15.60 4.27 -26.39
N PHE A 317 14.95 4.87 -27.38
CA PHE A 317 15.10 4.52 -28.80
C PHE A 317 16.25 5.35 -29.44
N PRO A 318 16.78 4.94 -30.64
CA PRO A 318 17.91 5.63 -31.27
C PRO A 318 17.68 7.12 -31.55
N ASN A 319 16.44 7.54 -31.84
CA ASN A 319 16.03 8.94 -32.03
C ASN A 319 15.74 9.67 -30.71
N ASN A 320 16.29 9.14 -29.59
CA ASN A 320 16.15 9.69 -28.23
C ASN A 320 14.68 9.79 -27.74
N ILE A 321 13.75 8.99 -28.27
CA ILE A 321 12.42 8.82 -27.69
C ILE A 321 12.59 8.04 -26.39
N LYS A 322 12.11 8.61 -25.28
CA LYS A 322 12.20 8.01 -23.94
C LYS A 322 10.85 7.50 -23.48
N VAL A 323 10.77 6.23 -23.12
CA VAL A 323 9.53 5.61 -22.63
C VAL A 323 9.62 5.41 -21.12
N PHE A 324 8.71 6.06 -20.39
CA PHE A 324 8.56 5.93 -18.95
C PHE A 324 7.30 5.18 -18.58
N VAL A 325 7.37 4.38 -17.52
CA VAL A 325 6.22 3.69 -16.92
C VAL A 325 6.00 4.21 -15.50
N ASP A 326 4.76 4.53 -15.17
CA ASP A 326 4.37 4.97 -13.83
C ASP A 326 3.02 4.41 -13.38
N PHE A 327 2.87 4.21 -12.08
CA PHE A 327 1.62 3.78 -11.45
C PHE A 327 0.64 4.95 -11.20
N ALA A 328 0.91 6.14 -11.70
CA ALA A 328 0.07 7.33 -11.50
C ALA A 328 -1.36 7.08 -12.03
N HIS A 329 -2.28 6.84 -11.11
CA HIS A 329 -3.71 6.56 -11.36
C HIS A 329 -4.64 7.51 -10.61
N THR A 330 -4.09 8.56 -10.00
CA THR A 330 -4.82 9.65 -9.37
C THR A 330 -4.47 10.99 -10.01
N PRO A 331 -5.35 12.00 -10.00
CA PRO A 331 -5.05 13.30 -10.58
C PRO A 331 -3.75 13.92 -10.05
N ASP A 332 -3.56 13.94 -8.74
CA ASP A 332 -2.35 14.48 -8.10
C ASP A 332 -1.07 13.74 -8.49
N ALA A 333 -1.11 12.38 -8.54
CA ALA A 333 0.05 11.60 -8.95
C ALA A 333 0.39 11.86 -10.43
N LEU A 334 -0.63 11.88 -11.30
CA LEU A 334 -0.45 12.11 -12.73
C LEU A 334 0.18 13.47 -13.00
N LEU A 335 -0.35 14.53 -12.39
CA LEU A 335 0.21 15.88 -12.49
C LEU A 335 1.66 15.93 -12.04
N LYS A 336 1.98 15.39 -10.87
CA LYS A 336 3.34 15.37 -10.33
C LYS A 336 4.32 14.60 -11.22
N THR A 337 3.88 13.49 -11.80
CA THR A 337 4.69 12.68 -12.73
C THR A 337 4.99 13.46 -14.02
N ILE A 338 3.97 14.10 -14.62
CA ILE A 338 4.14 14.90 -15.83
C ILE A 338 5.06 16.11 -15.57
N ILE A 339 4.84 16.86 -14.48
CA ILE A 339 5.70 17.99 -14.10
C ILE A 339 7.15 17.54 -13.88
N ALA A 340 7.36 16.38 -13.26
CA ALA A 340 8.69 15.85 -13.04
C ALA A 340 9.40 15.48 -14.35
N LEU A 341 8.68 14.92 -15.32
CA LEU A 341 9.21 14.65 -16.66
C LEU A 341 9.53 15.92 -17.43
N LYS A 342 8.67 16.94 -17.36
CA LYS A 342 8.94 18.26 -17.98
C LYS A 342 10.17 18.94 -17.39
N ALA A 343 10.38 18.84 -16.08
CA ALA A 343 11.55 19.43 -15.43
C ALA A 343 12.87 18.74 -15.80
N GLN A 344 12.83 17.45 -16.13
CA GLN A 344 14.00 16.68 -16.55
C GLN A 344 14.24 16.71 -18.06
N ASN A 345 13.18 16.92 -18.83
CA ASN A 345 13.20 16.89 -20.29
C ASN A 345 12.41 18.10 -20.80
N LYS A 346 13.07 19.00 -21.52
CA LYS A 346 12.41 20.16 -22.16
C LYS A 346 11.53 19.78 -23.36
N ASN A 347 11.30 18.49 -23.57
CA ASN A 347 10.69 17.90 -24.76
C ASN A 347 9.18 17.73 -24.59
N LYS A 348 8.49 17.52 -25.72
CA LYS A 348 7.08 17.17 -25.78
C LYS A 348 6.81 15.87 -25.03
N ILE A 349 5.67 15.78 -24.36
CA ILE A 349 5.25 14.58 -23.64
C ILE A 349 3.95 14.07 -24.25
N SER A 350 3.97 12.81 -24.68
CA SER A 350 2.77 12.04 -24.99
C SER A 350 2.42 11.09 -23.86
N ILE A 351 1.15 10.78 -23.70
CA ILE A 351 0.67 9.92 -22.62
C ILE A 351 -0.24 8.81 -23.11
N VAL A 352 -0.03 7.60 -22.56
CA VAL A 352 -0.96 6.46 -22.68
C VAL A 352 -1.55 6.20 -21.28
N PHE A 353 -2.87 6.35 -21.13
CA PHE A 353 -3.50 6.13 -19.84
C PHE A 353 -4.96 5.68 -19.96
N GLY A 354 -5.48 5.12 -18.89
CA GLY A 354 -6.89 4.76 -18.71
C GLY A 354 -7.28 4.83 -17.25
N CYS A 355 -8.54 4.56 -16.95
CA CYS A 355 -9.06 4.51 -15.60
C CYS A 355 -9.74 3.18 -15.32
N GLY A 356 -9.52 2.62 -14.13
CA GLY A 356 -10.19 1.40 -13.69
C GLY A 356 -11.67 1.62 -13.38
N GLY A 357 -12.50 0.62 -13.69
CA GLY A 357 -13.91 0.55 -13.30
C GLY A 357 -14.10 0.25 -11.82
N ASP A 358 -15.31 0.48 -11.30
CA ASP A 358 -15.71 0.32 -9.89
C ASP A 358 -14.78 1.08 -8.91
N ARG A 359 -14.29 2.24 -9.35
CA ARG A 359 -13.43 3.16 -8.60
C ARG A 359 -14.06 4.57 -8.57
N ASP A 360 -13.34 5.51 -7.97
CA ASP A 360 -13.77 6.92 -7.94
C ASP A 360 -13.90 7.50 -9.36
N LYS A 361 -15.15 7.58 -9.86
CA LYS A 361 -15.45 8.11 -11.21
C LYS A 361 -15.10 9.60 -11.34
N LYS A 362 -15.19 10.36 -10.24
CA LYS A 362 -14.91 11.80 -10.24
C LYS A 362 -13.48 12.14 -10.62
N LYS A 363 -12.55 11.19 -10.52
CA LYS A 363 -11.16 11.40 -10.96
C LYS A 363 -10.99 11.39 -12.48
N ARG A 364 -11.90 10.77 -13.27
CA ARG A 364 -11.79 10.64 -14.74
C ARG A 364 -11.69 12.00 -15.43
N PRO A 365 -12.64 12.92 -15.23
CA PRO A 365 -12.55 14.27 -15.83
C PRO A 365 -11.37 15.08 -15.33
N LEU A 366 -10.98 14.93 -14.05
CA LEU A 366 -9.82 15.62 -13.49
C LEU A 366 -8.49 15.15 -14.13
N MET A 367 -8.35 13.86 -14.37
CA MET A 367 -7.19 13.30 -15.06
C MET A 367 -7.16 13.75 -16.52
N ALA A 368 -8.30 13.75 -17.21
CA ALA A 368 -8.42 14.27 -18.57
C ALA A 368 -8.00 15.74 -18.66
N LYS A 369 -8.47 16.60 -17.73
CA LYS A 369 -8.07 18.00 -17.68
C LYS A 369 -6.55 18.18 -17.56
N ILE A 370 -5.91 17.41 -16.66
CA ILE A 370 -4.46 17.48 -16.45
C ILE A 370 -3.70 17.11 -17.72
N VAL A 371 -4.06 16.01 -18.39
CA VAL A 371 -3.34 15.59 -19.61
C VAL A 371 -3.57 16.54 -20.77
N LYS A 372 -4.77 17.13 -20.90
CA LYS A 372 -5.11 18.16 -21.87
C LYS A 372 -4.21 19.40 -21.76
N GLU A 373 -3.90 19.83 -20.53
CA GLU A 373 -3.08 21.02 -20.26
C GLU A 373 -1.57 20.75 -20.41
N HIS A 374 -1.15 19.51 -20.30
CA HIS A 374 0.25 19.21 -20.13
C HIS A 374 0.86 18.25 -21.17
N CYS A 375 0.07 17.55 -21.97
CA CYS A 375 0.55 16.55 -22.94
C CYS A 375 0.22 16.95 -24.38
N GLU A 376 1.10 16.60 -25.31
CA GLU A 376 0.97 16.88 -26.74
C GLU A 376 -0.01 15.91 -27.40
N LYS A 377 0.20 14.60 -27.23
CA LYS A 377 -0.68 13.54 -27.73
C LYS A 377 -1.18 12.68 -26.58
N ILE A 378 -2.45 12.32 -26.63
CA ILE A 378 -3.14 11.64 -25.54
C ILE A 378 -3.77 10.36 -26.11
N TYR A 379 -3.31 9.21 -25.62
CA TYR A 379 -3.84 7.89 -26.01
C TYR A 379 -4.68 7.34 -24.85
N VAL A 380 -6.01 7.41 -24.98
CA VAL A 380 -6.95 6.88 -24.00
C VAL A 380 -7.20 5.41 -24.29
N THR A 381 -6.96 4.55 -23.31
CA THR A 381 -7.02 3.09 -23.48
C THR A 381 -7.69 2.42 -22.28
N ASP A 382 -7.94 1.10 -22.39
CA ASP A 382 -8.51 0.34 -21.29
C ASP A 382 -7.50 0.16 -20.13
N ASP A 383 -8.07 0.18 -18.94
CA ASP A 383 -7.50 -0.34 -17.70
C ASP A 383 -8.40 -1.48 -17.22
N ASN A 384 -8.30 -1.96 -16.00
CA ASN A 384 -9.16 -2.99 -15.43
C ASN A 384 -10.62 -2.51 -15.32
N PRO A 385 -11.54 -2.90 -16.23
CA PRO A 385 -12.90 -2.34 -16.27
C PRO A 385 -13.82 -2.89 -15.17
N ARG A 386 -13.49 -4.03 -14.59
CA ARG A 386 -14.30 -4.76 -13.60
C ARG A 386 -15.73 -4.98 -14.09
N ASN A 387 -16.76 -4.41 -13.39
CA ASN A 387 -18.16 -4.54 -13.78
C ASN A 387 -18.64 -3.40 -14.68
N GLU A 388 -17.80 -2.42 -15.03
CA GLU A 388 -18.17 -1.33 -15.93
C GLU A 388 -17.81 -1.67 -17.40
N LYS A 389 -18.61 -1.18 -18.36
CA LYS A 389 -18.28 -1.30 -19.78
C LYS A 389 -17.04 -0.45 -20.09
N PRO A 390 -15.95 -1.03 -20.64
CA PRO A 390 -14.68 -0.29 -20.85
C PRO A 390 -14.85 0.90 -21.79
N GLY A 391 -15.63 0.78 -22.86
CA GLY A 391 -15.94 1.88 -23.77
C GLY A 391 -16.57 3.10 -23.09
N LYS A 392 -17.46 2.88 -22.09
CA LYS A 392 -18.06 3.97 -21.31
C LYS A 392 -17.00 4.72 -20.48
N ILE A 393 -16.05 3.98 -19.89
CA ILE A 393 -14.95 4.58 -19.12
C ILE A 393 -14.10 5.48 -20.04
N ARG A 394 -13.75 5.00 -21.24
CA ARG A 394 -12.98 5.79 -22.21
C ARG A 394 -13.75 7.02 -22.67
N GLN A 395 -15.05 6.89 -22.95
CA GLN A 395 -15.90 8.03 -23.33
C GLN A 395 -15.95 9.11 -22.25
N GLU A 396 -16.09 8.75 -20.96
CA GLU A 396 -16.07 9.72 -19.84
C GLU A 396 -14.74 10.47 -19.74
N ILE A 397 -13.63 9.91 -20.21
CA ILE A 397 -12.34 10.59 -20.27
C ILE A 397 -12.30 11.50 -21.52
N LEU A 398 -12.63 10.94 -22.68
CA LEU A 398 -12.54 11.60 -23.99
C LEU A 398 -13.44 12.83 -24.11
N SER A 399 -14.63 12.83 -23.47
CA SER A 399 -15.55 13.98 -23.46
C SER A 399 -14.93 15.26 -22.87
N ASN A 400 -13.82 15.13 -22.13
CA ASN A 400 -13.09 16.26 -21.56
C ASN A 400 -11.81 16.63 -22.34
N LEU A 401 -11.53 15.97 -23.48
CA LEU A 401 -10.34 16.15 -24.31
C LEU A 401 -10.69 16.84 -25.63
N LYS A 402 -9.66 17.39 -26.31
CA LYS A 402 -9.78 17.87 -27.69
C LYS A 402 -9.64 16.67 -28.65
N LYS A 403 -10.43 16.64 -29.75
CA LYS A 403 -10.40 15.54 -30.72
C LYS A 403 -9.06 15.46 -31.47
N ASP A 404 -8.45 16.60 -31.77
CA ASP A 404 -7.28 16.68 -32.66
C ASP A 404 -6.01 16.05 -32.08
N ASN A 405 -5.88 15.96 -30.75
CA ASN A 405 -4.70 15.40 -30.10
C ASN A 405 -5.00 14.19 -29.21
N SER A 406 -6.23 13.66 -29.25
CA SER A 406 -6.64 12.50 -28.45
C SER A 406 -7.08 11.32 -29.31
N HIS A 407 -6.57 10.15 -28.95
CA HIS A 407 -6.82 8.88 -29.65
C HIS A 407 -7.54 7.92 -28.72
N ASN A 408 -8.64 7.30 -29.20
CA ASN A 408 -9.37 6.25 -28.51
C ASN A 408 -8.88 4.88 -28.99
N ILE A 409 -8.06 4.21 -28.23
CA ILE A 409 -7.51 2.90 -28.59
C ILE A 409 -7.79 1.91 -27.47
N GLU A 410 -8.70 0.98 -27.73
CA GLU A 410 -9.19 0.02 -26.73
C GLU A 410 -8.09 -0.85 -26.15
N ASN A 411 -7.38 -1.56 -27.01
CA ASN A 411 -6.30 -2.44 -26.61
C ASN A 411 -5.07 -1.63 -26.16
N ARG A 412 -4.64 -1.83 -24.91
CA ARG A 412 -3.55 -1.08 -24.31
C ARG A 412 -2.20 -1.32 -24.99
N ALA A 413 -1.93 -2.54 -25.45
CA ALA A 413 -0.69 -2.83 -26.17
C ALA A 413 -0.65 -2.07 -27.50
N ASN A 414 -1.78 -2.00 -28.23
CA ASN A 414 -1.89 -1.23 -29.45
C ASN A 414 -1.76 0.27 -29.19
N ALA A 415 -2.35 0.79 -28.11
CA ALA A 415 -2.19 2.19 -27.71
C ALA A 415 -0.72 2.55 -27.45
N ILE A 416 0.02 1.68 -26.77
CA ILE A 416 1.45 1.86 -26.52
C ILE A 416 2.25 1.82 -27.84
N ARG A 417 2.00 0.82 -28.70
CA ARG A 417 2.68 0.72 -30.02
C ARG A 417 2.41 1.95 -30.88
N THR A 418 1.16 2.41 -30.94
CA THR A 418 0.77 3.60 -31.71
C THR A 418 1.44 4.86 -31.14
N ALA A 419 1.49 5.02 -29.83
CA ALA A 419 2.17 6.14 -29.20
C ALA A 419 3.67 6.17 -29.55
N ILE A 420 4.34 5.02 -29.55
CA ILE A 420 5.76 4.89 -29.92
C ILE A 420 5.96 5.18 -31.40
N LYS A 421 5.12 4.62 -32.28
CA LYS A 421 5.21 4.82 -33.74
C LYS A 421 5.03 6.28 -34.13
N ASN A 422 4.09 6.99 -33.49
CA ASN A 422 3.75 8.39 -33.79
C ASN A 422 4.62 9.40 -33.01
N ALA A 423 5.61 8.93 -32.26
CA ALA A 423 6.47 9.82 -31.48
C ALA A 423 7.48 10.55 -32.36
N SER A 424 7.66 11.83 -32.13
CA SER A 424 8.70 12.66 -32.76
C SER A 424 10.06 12.42 -32.10
N PRO A 425 11.18 12.71 -32.76
CA PRO A 425 12.50 12.65 -32.14
C PRO A 425 12.57 13.46 -30.81
N ASN A 426 13.25 12.90 -29.82
CA ASN A 426 13.38 13.43 -28.47
C ASN A 426 12.08 13.45 -27.63
N GLU A 427 10.95 12.95 -28.12
CA GLU A 427 9.69 12.94 -27.39
C GLU A 427 9.73 11.99 -26.19
N VAL A 428 9.01 12.34 -25.15
CA VAL A 428 8.84 11.50 -23.95
C VAL A 428 7.47 10.87 -23.97
N ILE A 429 7.41 9.55 -23.87
CA ILE A 429 6.15 8.80 -23.77
C ILE A 429 5.97 8.33 -22.32
N LEU A 430 4.87 8.75 -21.69
CA LEU A 430 4.49 8.31 -20.35
C LEU A 430 3.39 7.25 -20.46
N ILE A 431 3.65 6.04 -19.98
CA ILE A 431 2.64 4.97 -19.84
C ILE A 431 2.18 4.98 -18.38
N ALA A 432 0.99 5.54 -18.12
CA ALA A 432 0.50 5.77 -16.75
C ALA A 432 -0.64 4.81 -16.35
N GLY A 433 -0.75 4.56 -15.04
CA GLY A 433 -1.86 3.87 -14.39
C GLY A 433 -1.51 2.48 -13.86
N LYS A 434 -0.80 1.65 -14.61
CA LYS A 434 -0.55 0.25 -14.23
C LYS A 434 0.82 0.01 -13.59
N GLY A 435 1.81 0.84 -13.89
CA GLY A 435 3.15 0.70 -13.29
C GLY A 435 3.72 -0.72 -13.47
N HIS A 436 3.92 -1.42 -12.36
CA HIS A 436 4.48 -2.78 -12.29
C HIS A 436 3.44 -3.90 -12.56
N GLU A 437 2.16 -3.59 -12.77
CA GLU A 437 1.13 -4.60 -13.01
C GLU A 437 1.34 -5.26 -14.38
N THR A 438 1.37 -6.60 -14.39
CA THR A 438 1.58 -7.43 -15.60
C THR A 438 0.27 -7.96 -16.18
N GLU A 439 -0.85 -7.82 -15.46
CA GLU A 439 -2.17 -8.36 -15.81
C GLU A 439 -3.19 -7.23 -16.00
N GLN A 440 -4.15 -7.51 -16.88
CA GLN A 440 -5.29 -6.63 -17.14
C GLN A 440 -6.55 -7.47 -17.24
#